data_68f2f15a024ba6bb46acd68c695064b3
#
_entry.id   68f2f15a024ba6bb46acd68c695064b3
#
_cell.length_a   1.000
_cell.length_b   1.000
_cell.length_c   1.000
_cell.angle_alpha   90.00
_cell.angle_beta   90.00
_cell.angle_gamma   90.00
#
_symmetry.space_group_name_H-M   'P 1'
#
loop_
_entity.id
_entity.type
_entity.pdbx_description
1 polymer ?
#
loop_
_entity_poly.entity_id
_entity_poly.type
_entity_poly.pdbx_seq_one_letter_code
_entity_poly.pdbx_strand_id
1 'polypeptide(L)'
;MIKWILGILALIILAVAGTCFYGYKQLTGGGNSATVTMAGTPERIFAALATADSMALWMSDSKIEGPFGKGLLAVGDTLRSRSAAKPDSATAVSSSFDGDWIVREVNAPTLLVMEMVSDSAGVRKVVLVRRDSLAAMGDSTTVVTTFSSPLFDSLATTVRDSSKAGSSMLSGANKIMLGAMRMGTQGELEVLKKR
;
A
#
# COMPACT_ATOMS: atom_id res chain seq x y z
N MET A 1 -31.72 35.88 -13.98
CA MET A 1 -30.99 34.70 -14.50
C MET A 1 -29.60 34.53 -13.86
N ILE A 2 -28.75 35.55 -13.77
CA ILE A 2 -27.39 35.49 -13.21
C ILE A 2 -27.35 34.91 -11.76
N LYS A 3 -28.28 35.30 -10.88
CA LYS A 3 -28.34 34.81 -9.49
C LYS A 3 -28.55 33.31 -9.40
N TRP A 4 -29.33 32.72 -10.30
CA TRP A 4 -29.55 31.26 -10.32
C TRP A 4 -28.31 30.50 -10.81
N ILE A 5 -27.59 31.06 -11.80
CA ILE A 5 -26.34 30.47 -12.31
C ILE A 5 -25.27 30.48 -11.21
N LEU A 6 -25.13 31.57 -10.46
CA LEU A 6 -24.21 31.68 -9.34
C LEU A 6 -24.57 30.69 -8.22
N GLY A 7 -25.85 30.48 -7.93
CA GLY A 7 -26.30 29.48 -6.95
C GLY A 7 -25.95 28.04 -7.34
N ILE A 8 -26.17 27.68 -8.60
CA ILE A 8 -25.82 26.36 -9.13
C ILE A 8 -24.30 26.16 -9.11
N LEU A 9 -23.52 27.16 -9.51
CA LEU A 9 -22.06 27.10 -9.51
C LEU A 9 -21.51 26.90 -8.06
N ALA A 10 -22.07 27.64 -7.10
CA ALA A 10 -21.71 27.49 -5.70
C ALA A 10 -22.01 26.07 -5.15
N LEU A 11 -23.16 25.50 -5.53
CA LEU A 11 -23.54 24.13 -5.18
C LEU A 11 -22.56 23.09 -5.76
N ILE A 12 -22.17 23.24 -7.03
CA ILE A 12 -21.18 22.36 -7.68
C ILE A 12 -19.83 22.46 -6.96
N ILE A 13 -19.36 23.66 -6.64
CA ILE A 13 -18.09 23.87 -5.93
C ILE A 13 -18.14 23.20 -4.55
N LEU A 14 -19.24 23.36 -3.81
CA LEU A 14 -19.43 22.72 -2.51
C LEU A 14 -19.48 21.18 -2.61
N ALA A 15 -20.13 20.63 -3.62
CA ALA A 15 -20.17 19.19 -3.84
C ALA A 15 -18.78 18.64 -4.18
N VAL A 16 -18.03 19.31 -5.06
CA VAL A 16 -16.65 18.92 -5.40
C VAL A 16 -15.74 19.05 -4.20
N ALA A 17 -15.81 20.14 -3.44
CA ALA A 17 -15.02 20.32 -2.22
C ALA A 17 -15.36 19.26 -1.17
N GLY A 18 -16.63 18.92 -0.99
CA GLY A 18 -17.09 17.88 -0.08
C GLY A 18 -16.58 16.49 -0.47
N THR A 19 -16.63 16.13 -1.74
CA THR A 19 -16.09 14.83 -2.23
C THR A 19 -14.57 14.76 -2.10
N CYS A 20 -13.86 15.83 -2.42
CA CYS A 20 -12.40 15.91 -2.21
C CYS A 20 -12.03 15.81 -0.74
N PHE A 21 -12.75 16.50 0.15
CA PHE A 21 -12.51 16.44 1.58
C PHE A 21 -12.81 15.05 2.18
N TYR A 22 -13.90 14.41 1.72
CA TYR A 22 -14.23 13.05 2.14
C TYR A 22 -13.17 12.05 1.67
N GLY A 23 -12.75 12.12 0.40
CA GLY A 23 -11.67 11.31 -0.14
C GLY A 23 -10.36 11.50 0.63
N TYR A 24 -10.00 12.75 0.95
CA TYR A 24 -8.83 13.05 1.76
C TYR A 24 -8.91 12.44 3.16
N LYS A 25 -10.08 12.54 3.83
CA LYS A 25 -10.30 11.90 5.14
C LYS A 25 -10.20 10.38 5.09
N GLN A 26 -10.74 9.75 4.05
CA GLN A 26 -10.63 8.31 3.83
C GLN A 26 -9.16 7.87 3.67
N LEU A 27 -8.38 8.62 2.89
CA LEU A 27 -6.97 8.33 2.65
C LEU A 27 -6.11 8.55 3.90
N THR A 28 -6.38 9.60 4.68
CA THR A 28 -5.52 9.99 5.81
C THR A 28 -6.03 9.52 7.18
N GLY A 29 -7.33 9.27 7.31
CA GLY A 29 -7.97 8.95 8.60
C GLY A 29 -7.74 7.53 9.10
N GLY A 30 -7.38 6.59 8.23
CA GLY A 30 -7.15 5.18 8.58
C GLY A 30 -5.69 4.84 8.89
N GLY A 31 -4.80 5.84 8.94
CA GLY A 31 -3.38 5.61 9.18
C GLY A 31 -2.70 4.86 8.01
N ASN A 32 -1.66 4.11 8.33
CA ASN A 32 -0.81 3.38 7.40
C ASN A 32 -0.97 1.85 7.52
N SER A 33 -2.05 1.36 8.12
CA SER A 33 -2.28 -0.07 8.34
C SER A 33 -3.61 -0.55 7.76
N ALA A 34 -3.59 -1.73 7.14
CA ALA A 34 -4.76 -2.50 6.75
C ALA A 34 -4.93 -3.69 7.70
N THR A 35 -6.17 -4.01 8.08
CA THR A 35 -6.44 -5.15 8.97
C THR A 35 -7.59 -5.97 8.40
N VAL A 36 -7.37 -7.28 8.26
CA VAL A 36 -8.37 -8.24 7.80
C VAL A 36 -8.32 -9.49 8.67
N THR A 37 -9.49 -9.99 9.05
CA THR A 37 -9.62 -11.31 9.72
C THR A 37 -10.11 -12.33 8.69
N MET A 38 -9.38 -13.45 8.59
CA MET A 38 -9.64 -14.54 7.65
C MET A 38 -9.84 -15.84 8.41
N ALA A 39 -10.72 -16.71 7.90
CA ALA A 39 -10.86 -18.06 8.43
C ALA A 39 -9.63 -18.91 8.09
N GLY A 40 -9.10 -19.61 9.08
CA GLY A 40 -7.93 -20.49 8.93
C GLY A 40 -6.82 -20.20 9.92
N THR A 41 -5.87 -21.14 10.00
CA THR A 41 -4.74 -21.04 10.92
C THR A 41 -3.69 -20.03 10.41
N PRO A 42 -2.87 -19.47 11.31
CA PRO A 42 -1.79 -18.56 10.91
C PRO A 42 -0.85 -19.16 9.86
N GLU A 43 -0.56 -20.45 9.95
CA GLU A 43 0.35 -21.15 9.03
C GLU A 43 -0.20 -21.14 7.61
N ARG A 44 -1.49 -21.43 7.46
CA ARG A 44 -2.16 -21.43 6.14
C ARG A 44 -2.21 -20.02 5.53
N ILE A 45 -2.60 -19.05 6.33
CA ILE A 45 -2.71 -17.65 5.88
C ILE A 45 -1.30 -17.10 5.58
N PHE A 46 -0.32 -17.41 6.43
CA PHE A 46 1.06 -17.01 6.20
C PHE A 46 1.63 -17.60 4.91
N ALA A 47 1.40 -18.89 4.65
CA ALA A 47 1.82 -19.51 3.39
C ALA A 47 1.22 -18.81 2.17
N ALA A 48 -0.04 -18.38 2.24
CA ALA A 48 -0.68 -17.62 1.17
C ALA A 48 -0.10 -16.20 1.00
N LEU A 49 0.38 -15.58 2.06
CA LEU A 49 1.03 -14.27 2.01
C LEU A 49 2.52 -14.33 1.63
N ALA A 50 3.20 -15.42 2.00
CA ALA A 50 4.65 -15.54 1.93
C ALA A 50 5.15 -16.51 0.84
N THR A 51 4.36 -16.79 -0.18
CA THR A 51 4.81 -17.53 -1.38
C THR A 51 4.61 -16.68 -2.62
N ALA A 52 5.61 -16.67 -3.52
CA ALA A 52 5.54 -15.89 -4.76
C ALA A 52 4.36 -16.33 -5.64
N ASP A 53 4.12 -17.65 -5.73
CA ASP A 53 3.01 -18.22 -6.50
C ASP A 53 1.64 -17.73 -6.01
N SER A 54 1.46 -17.68 -4.69
CA SER A 54 0.21 -17.19 -4.10
C SER A 54 0.07 -15.69 -4.26
N MET A 55 1.14 -14.93 -4.05
CA MET A 55 1.14 -13.46 -4.23
C MET A 55 0.70 -13.07 -5.63
N ALA A 56 1.17 -13.77 -6.66
CA ALA A 56 0.77 -13.53 -8.05
C ALA A 56 -0.73 -13.75 -8.29
N LEU A 57 -1.42 -14.48 -7.43
CA LEU A 57 -2.85 -14.74 -7.56
C LEU A 57 -3.73 -13.66 -6.92
N TRP A 58 -3.30 -13.07 -5.82
CA TRP A 58 -4.13 -12.10 -5.07
C TRP A 58 -3.70 -10.66 -5.25
N MET A 59 -2.44 -10.40 -5.65
CA MET A 59 -1.98 -9.08 -6.07
C MET A 59 -2.39 -8.81 -7.53
N SER A 60 -3.68 -8.74 -7.78
CA SER A 60 -4.26 -8.74 -9.15
C SER A 60 -3.91 -7.53 -10.01
N ASP A 61 -3.54 -6.42 -9.38
CA ASP A 61 -3.19 -5.17 -10.07
C ASP A 61 -1.70 -5.09 -10.43
N SER A 62 -0.94 -6.14 -10.09
CA SER A 62 0.50 -6.22 -10.35
C SER A 62 0.85 -7.56 -10.98
N LYS A 63 1.73 -7.49 -11.98
CA LYS A 63 2.43 -8.69 -12.46
C LYS A 63 3.61 -8.94 -11.53
N ILE A 64 3.58 -10.05 -10.81
CA ILE A 64 4.67 -10.47 -9.92
C ILE A 64 5.61 -11.39 -10.68
N GLU A 65 6.91 -11.13 -10.60
CA GLU A 65 7.99 -12.01 -11.08
C GLU A 65 8.88 -12.33 -9.87
N GLY A 66 9.15 -13.61 -9.63
CA GLY A 66 9.88 -14.00 -8.42
C GLY A 66 10.29 -15.45 -8.40
N PRO A 67 10.75 -15.94 -7.26
CA PRO A 67 11.22 -17.32 -7.08
C PRO A 67 10.03 -18.29 -7.00
N PHE A 68 9.28 -18.43 -8.09
CA PHE A 68 8.15 -19.35 -8.17
C PHE A 68 8.57 -20.81 -7.92
N GLY A 69 7.67 -21.60 -7.33
CA GLY A 69 7.90 -23.01 -7.03
C GLY A 69 8.86 -23.30 -5.87
N LYS A 70 9.41 -22.29 -5.20
CA LYS A 70 10.33 -22.47 -4.06
C LYS A 70 9.66 -22.69 -2.71
N GLY A 71 8.34 -22.53 -2.61
CA GLY A 71 7.64 -22.53 -1.33
C GLY A 71 7.68 -21.17 -0.64
N LEU A 72 7.88 -21.15 0.68
CA LEU A 72 7.95 -19.89 1.44
C LEU A 72 9.15 -19.04 1.02
N LEU A 73 8.92 -17.74 0.91
CA LEU A 73 9.96 -16.74 0.70
C LEU A 73 10.97 -16.76 1.85
N ALA A 74 12.24 -16.61 1.51
CA ALA A 74 13.34 -16.50 2.46
C ALA A 74 13.92 -15.08 2.48
N VAL A 75 14.64 -14.75 3.54
CA VAL A 75 15.35 -13.46 3.62
C VAL A 75 16.33 -13.33 2.46
N GLY A 76 16.27 -12.20 1.76
CA GLY A 76 17.05 -11.90 0.56
C GLY A 76 16.35 -12.25 -0.76
N ASP A 77 15.25 -13.03 -0.74
CA ASP A 77 14.46 -13.25 -1.95
C ASP A 77 13.92 -11.91 -2.49
N THR A 78 13.89 -11.82 -3.80
CA THR A 78 13.43 -10.62 -4.50
C THR A 78 12.22 -10.94 -5.37
N LEU A 79 11.16 -10.15 -5.19
CA LEU A 79 9.95 -10.18 -6.00
C LEU A 79 9.90 -8.88 -6.82
N ARG A 80 9.80 -8.99 -8.13
CA ARG A 80 9.63 -7.84 -9.01
C ARG A 80 8.15 -7.60 -9.25
N SER A 81 7.66 -6.44 -8.84
CA SER A 81 6.29 -6.00 -9.11
C SER A 81 6.27 -5.05 -10.30
N ARG A 82 5.41 -5.32 -11.26
CA ARG A 82 5.14 -4.44 -12.40
C ARG A 82 3.67 -4.12 -12.43
N SER A 83 3.33 -2.85 -12.61
CA SER A 83 1.94 -2.43 -12.78
C SER A 83 1.33 -3.13 -13.98
N ALA A 84 0.22 -3.81 -13.79
CA ALA A 84 -0.61 -4.29 -14.88
C ALA A 84 -1.34 -3.09 -15.49
N ALA A 85 -0.66 -2.28 -16.30
CA ALA A 85 -1.25 -1.11 -16.92
C ALA A 85 -2.48 -1.53 -17.75
N LYS A 86 -3.68 -1.15 -17.29
CA LYS A 86 -4.87 -1.12 -18.14
C LYS A 86 -4.83 0.21 -18.89
N PRO A 87 -4.64 0.21 -20.23
CA PRO A 87 -4.44 1.44 -20.99
C PRO A 87 -5.64 2.39 -21.03
N ASP A 88 -6.80 1.98 -20.53
CA ASP A 88 -8.08 2.68 -20.79
C ASP A 88 -8.74 3.39 -19.59
N SER A 89 -8.11 3.49 -18.44
CA SER A 89 -8.72 4.23 -17.32
C SER A 89 -7.89 5.42 -16.89
N ALA A 90 -8.22 6.60 -17.43
CA ALA A 90 -7.65 7.90 -17.04
C ALA A 90 -7.90 8.28 -15.56
N THR A 91 -8.56 7.43 -14.78
CA THR A 91 -8.96 7.67 -13.39
C THR A 91 -8.50 6.60 -12.39
N ALA A 92 -7.85 5.51 -12.84
CA ALA A 92 -7.34 4.51 -11.92
C ALA A 92 -6.03 5.02 -11.30
N VAL A 93 -6.09 5.51 -10.08
CA VAL A 93 -4.90 5.61 -9.22
C VAL A 93 -4.47 4.16 -9.00
N SER A 94 -3.56 3.67 -9.85
CA SER A 94 -2.96 2.36 -9.66
C SER A 94 -2.24 2.37 -8.32
N SER A 95 -2.70 1.56 -7.39
CA SER A 95 -2.01 1.35 -6.10
C SER A 95 -0.76 0.46 -6.27
N SER A 96 -0.51 -0.04 -7.49
CA SER A 96 0.64 -0.85 -7.80
C SER A 96 1.84 0.03 -8.17
N PHE A 97 2.92 -0.17 -7.44
CA PHE A 97 4.20 0.49 -7.73
C PHE A 97 5.11 -0.50 -8.45
N ASP A 98 5.73 -0.05 -9.53
CA ASP A 98 6.82 -0.78 -10.15
C ASP A 98 8.04 -0.75 -9.23
N GLY A 99 8.56 -1.90 -8.85
CA GLY A 99 9.71 -1.98 -7.99
C GLY A 99 10.12 -3.40 -7.62
N ASP A 100 11.27 -3.52 -7.04
CA ASP A 100 11.79 -4.75 -6.50
C ASP A 100 11.50 -4.81 -4.99
N TRP A 101 10.73 -5.81 -4.57
CA TRP A 101 10.49 -6.11 -3.17
C TRP A 101 11.53 -7.11 -2.68
N ILE A 102 12.27 -6.76 -1.66
CA ILE A 102 13.27 -7.62 -1.03
C ILE A 102 12.73 -8.09 0.31
N VAL A 103 12.72 -9.39 0.54
CA VAL A 103 12.35 -9.98 1.82
C VAL A 103 13.44 -9.69 2.85
N ARG A 104 13.08 -9.05 3.96
CA ARG A 104 14.02 -8.66 5.02
C ARG A 104 13.90 -9.49 6.28
N GLU A 105 12.70 -9.91 6.61
CA GLU A 105 12.46 -10.71 7.80
C GLU A 105 11.32 -11.71 7.53
N VAL A 106 11.52 -12.93 7.97
CA VAL A 106 10.52 -14.01 7.92
C VAL A 106 10.54 -14.75 9.24
N ASN A 107 9.48 -14.57 10.03
CA ASN A 107 9.23 -15.34 11.27
C ASN A 107 7.89 -16.07 11.12
N ALA A 108 7.93 -17.20 10.41
CA ALA A 108 6.71 -17.98 10.17
C ALA A 108 6.17 -18.56 11.50
N PRO A 109 4.83 -18.54 11.71
CA PRO A 109 3.80 -18.05 10.81
C PRO A 109 3.32 -16.62 11.14
N THR A 110 4.10 -15.80 11.81
CA THR A 110 3.64 -14.58 12.48
C THR A 110 4.06 -13.27 11.82
N LEU A 111 5.15 -13.27 11.04
CA LEU A 111 5.71 -12.02 10.51
C LEU A 111 6.40 -12.21 9.17
N LEU A 112 6.07 -11.30 8.24
CA LEU A 112 6.79 -11.08 6.99
C LEU A 112 7.10 -9.59 6.84
N VAL A 113 8.36 -9.24 6.57
CA VAL A 113 8.78 -7.87 6.27
C VAL A 113 9.43 -7.81 4.91
N MET A 114 8.96 -6.90 4.07
CA MET A 114 9.49 -6.66 2.73
C MET A 114 9.81 -5.18 2.54
N GLU A 115 10.88 -4.89 1.85
CA GLU A 115 11.28 -3.54 1.44
C GLU A 115 11.18 -3.39 -0.07
N MET A 116 10.45 -2.38 -0.52
CA MET A 116 10.49 -1.97 -1.91
C MET A 116 11.67 -1.03 -2.12
N VAL A 117 12.51 -1.37 -3.08
CA VAL A 117 13.67 -0.58 -3.44
C VAL A 117 13.50 -0.01 -4.84
N SER A 118 13.92 1.23 -5.01
CA SER A 118 14.04 1.89 -6.30
C SER A 118 15.49 2.21 -6.57
N ASP A 119 15.90 2.02 -7.81
CA ASP A 119 17.22 2.42 -8.29
C ASP A 119 17.06 3.75 -9.04
N SER A 120 17.66 4.80 -8.50
CA SER A 120 17.67 6.12 -9.11
C SER A 120 19.10 6.65 -9.19
N ALA A 121 19.55 6.87 -10.41
CA ALA A 121 20.92 7.35 -10.71
C ALA A 121 22.03 6.48 -10.08
N GLY A 122 21.85 5.14 -10.08
CA GLY A 122 22.80 4.19 -9.49
C GLY A 122 22.81 4.13 -7.97
N VAL A 123 21.87 4.83 -7.31
CA VAL A 123 21.70 4.77 -5.86
C VAL A 123 20.44 4.01 -5.52
N ARG A 124 20.62 2.86 -4.87
CA ARG A 124 19.51 2.02 -4.40
C ARG A 124 18.96 2.57 -3.10
N LYS A 125 17.67 2.94 -3.09
CA LYS A 125 16.99 3.50 -1.91
C LYS A 125 15.76 2.68 -1.54
N VAL A 126 15.54 2.50 -0.24
CA VAL A 126 14.28 1.93 0.28
C VAL A 126 13.21 3.01 0.18
N VAL A 127 12.20 2.73 -0.63
CA VAL A 127 11.07 3.64 -0.88
C VAL A 127 9.93 3.34 0.09
N LEU A 128 9.67 2.06 0.33
CA LEU A 128 8.54 1.58 1.11
C LEU A 128 8.94 0.33 1.91
N VAL A 129 8.44 0.22 3.12
CA VAL A 129 8.52 -1.00 3.94
C VAL A 129 7.11 -1.49 4.19
N ARG A 130 6.85 -2.76 3.88
CA ARG A 130 5.63 -3.49 4.20
C ARG A 130 5.92 -4.50 5.29
N ARG A 131 5.10 -4.51 6.32
CA ARG A 131 5.16 -5.45 7.42
C ARG A 131 3.81 -6.13 7.60
N ASP A 132 3.75 -7.43 7.39
CA ASP A 132 2.57 -8.26 7.61
C ASP A 132 2.74 -9.00 8.93
N SER A 133 1.84 -8.77 9.88
CA SER A 133 1.83 -9.44 11.19
C SER A 133 0.55 -10.27 11.31
N LEU A 134 0.67 -11.50 11.77
CA LEU A 134 -0.43 -12.44 11.90
C LEU A 134 -0.63 -12.82 13.36
N ALA A 135 -1.90 -12.84 13.79
CA ALA A 135 -2.30 -13.29 15.12
C ALA A 135 -3.48 -14.24 15.03
N ALA A 136 -3.40 -15.38 15.73
CA ALA A 136 -4.51 -16.32 15.85
C ALA A 136 -5.66 -15.72 16.66
N MET A 137 -6.90 -15.94 16.21
CA MET A 137 -8.13 -15.57 16.90
C MET A 137 -9.15 -16.70 16.80
N GLY A 138 -9.04 -17.70 17.67
CA GLY A 138 -9.83 -18.94 17.58
C GLY A 138 -9.57 -19.65 16.24
N ASP A 139 -10.66 -19.89 15.46
CA ASP A 139 -10.58 -20.54 14.14
C ASP A 139 -10.22 -19.58 13.01
N SER A 140 -9.82 -18.37 13.35
CA SER A 140 -9.49 -17.31 12.41
C SER A 140 -8.11 -16.74 12.68
N THR A 141 -7.56 -16.06 11.69
CA THR A 141 -6.29 -15.31 11.79
C THR A 141 -6.54 -13.86 11.42
N THR A 142 -6.09 -12.95 12.26
CA THR A 142 -6.05 -11.52 11.94
C THR A 142 -4.70 -11.18 11.32
N VAL A 143 -4.74 -10.60 10.13
CA VAL A 143 -3.60 -10.05 9.40
C VAL A 143 -3.61 -8.54 9.56
N VAL A 144 -2.51 -7.98 10.02
CA VAL A 144 -2.27 -6.54 10.09
C VAL A 144 -1.09 -6.21 9.18
N THR A 145 -1.37 -5.53 8.08
CA THR A 145 -0.33 -5.01 7.18
C THR A 145 -0.08 -3.54 7.48
N THR A 146 1.15 -3.18 7.79
CA THR A 146 1.57 -1.80 8.00
C THR A 146 2.56 -1.35 6.94
N PHE A 147 2.50 -0.06 6.60
CA PHE A 147 3.43 0.57 5.66
C PHE A 147 4.19 1.70 6.31
N SER A 148 5.45 1.86 5.95
CA SER A 148 6.25 3.03 6.25
C SER A 148 7.12 3.41 5.06
N SER A 149 7.49 4.67 4.93
CA SER A 149 8.32 5.14 3.83
C SER A 149 9.53 5.91 4.35
N PRO A 150 10.68 5.23 4.53
CA PRO A 150 11.91 5.86 4.97
C PRO A 150 12.36 7.01 4.07
N LEU A 151 12.09 6.91 2.75
CA LEU A 151 12.40 7.96 1.80
C LEU A 151 11.66 9.26 2.13
N PHE A 152 10.33 9.17 2.34
CA PHE A 152 9.53 10.36 2.67
C PHE A 152 9.84 10.92 4.04
N ASP A 153 10.15 10.08 5.01
CA ASP A 153 10.55 10.50 6.36
C ASP A 153 11.88 11.27 6.32
N SER A 154 12.84 10.76 5.53
CA SER A 154 14.12 11.44 5.31
C SER A 154 13.95 12.78 4.59
N LEU A 155 13.15 12.83 3.52
CA LEU A 155 12.86 14.06 2.77
C LEU A 155 12.17 15.10 3.66
N ALA A 156 11.17 14.67 4.44
CA ALA A 156 10.46 15.56 5.36
C ALA A 156 11.38 16.18 6.43
N THR A 157 12.36 15.41 6.90
CA THR A 157 13.39 15.91 7.84
C THR A 157 14.29 16.94 7.17
N THR A 158 14.80 16.65 5.99
CA THR A 158 15.69 17.56 5.23
C THR A 158 14.99 18.88 4.89
N VAL A 159 13.72 18.82 4.47
CA VAL A 159 12.95 20.02 4.12
C VAL A 159 12.49 20.81 5.34
N ARG A 160 12.28 20.14 6.49
CA ARG A 160 11.95 20.83 7.74
C ARG A 160 13.04 21.82 8.15
N ASP A 161 14.29 21.48 7.88
CA ASP A 161 15.43 22.34 8.19
C ASP A 161 15.52 23.55 7.24
N SER A 162 14.84 23.48 6.07
CA SER A 162 14.82 24.54 5.08
C SER A 162 13.51 25.35 5.05
N SER A 163 12.36 24.76 5.30
CA SER A 163 11.07 25.49 5.36
C SER A 163 9.95 24.69 6.04
N LYS A 164 9.18 25.34 6.93
CA LYS A 164 8.01 24.74 7.57
C LYS A 164 6.89 24.36 6.58
N ALA A 165 6.68 25.16 5.54
CA ALA A 165 5.65 24.93 4.53
C ALA A 165 5.96 23.69 3.68
N GLY A 166 7.20 23.51 3.25
CA GLY A 166 7.63 22.33 2.49
C GLY A 166 7.53 21.04 3.31
N SER A 167 7.88 21.07 4.59
CA SER A 167 7.75 19.94 5.50
C SER A 167 6.29 19.49 5.67
N SER A 168 5.36 20.45 5.83
CA SER A 168 3.93 20.15 5.94
C SER A 168 3.38 19.50 4.66
N MET A 169 3.79 20.00 3.49
CA MET A 169 3.38 19.46 2.19
C MET A 169 3.88 18.03 1.97
N LEU A 170 5.14 17.74 2.29
CA LEU A 170 5.72 16.39 2.19
C LEU A 170 5.07 15.42 3.18
N SER A 171 4.80 15.85 4.42
CA SER A 171 4.08 15.03 5.40
C SER A 171 2.67 14.71 4.92
N GLY A 172 1.97 15.66 4.30
CA GLY A 172 0.66 15.45 3.67
C GLY A 172 0.73 14.43 2.52
N ALA A 173 1.71 14.58 1.61
CA ALA A 173 1.92 13.66 0.49
C ALA A 173 2.23 12.24 0.97
N ASN A 174 3.08 12.08 1.99
CA ASN A 174 3.38 10.78 2.60
C ASN A 174 2.10 10.12 3.16
N LYS A 175 1.29 10.87 3.90
CA LYS A 175 0.03 10.35 4.45
C LYS A 175 -0.93 9.89 3.36
N ILE A 176 -1.07 10.64 2.26
CA ILE A 176 -1.91 10.28 1.12
C ILE A 176 -1.38 9.00 0.47
N MET A 177 -0.08 8.91 0.23
CA MET A 177 0.55 7.73 -0.36
C MET A 177 0.34 6.48 0.50
N LEU A 178 0.66 6.55 1.80
CA LEU A 178 0.49 5.43 2.72
C LEU A 178 -0.98 5.04 2.86
N GLY A 179 -1.90 6.01 2.84
CA GLY A 179 -3.34 5.76 2.83
C GLY A 179 -3.82 5.05 1.56
N ALA A 180 -3.30 5.43 0.39
CA ALA A 180 -3.60 4.74 -0.88
C ALA A 180 -3.08 3.29 -0.86
N MET A 181 -1.86 3.07 -0.36
CA MET A 181 -1.28 1.73 -0.19
C MET A 181 -2.15 0.87 0.74
N ARG A 182 -2.58 1.43 1.88
CA ARG A 182 -3.49 0.75 2.81
C ARG A 182 -4.77 0.32 2.12
N MET A 183 -5.42 1.22 1.36
CA MET A 183 -6.68 0.91 0.68
C MET A 183 -6.50 -0.17 -0.39
N GLY A 184 -5.44 -0.11 -1.18
CA GLY A 184 -5.10 -1.14 -2.15
C GLY A 184 -4.89 -2.50 -1.49
N THR A 185 -4.06 -2.55 -0.44
CA THR A 185 -3.79 -3.79 0.30
C THR A 185 -5.02 -4.32 1.02
N GLN A 186 -5.89 -3.45 1.55
CA GLN A 186 -7.17 -3.89 2.11
C GLN A 186 -7.99 -4.65 1.06
N GLY A 187 -8.06 -4.15 -0.16
CA GLY A 187 -8.72 -4.82 -1.29
C GLY A 187 -8.07 -6.16 -1.64
N GLU A 188 -6.74 -6.21 -1.71
CA GLU A 188 -5.97 -7.43 -1.97
C GLU A 188 -6.22 -8.51 -0.90
N LEU A 189 -6.17 -8.14 0.39
CA LEU A 189 -6.45 -9.04 1.50
C LEU A 189 -7.90 -9.55 1.49
N GLU A 190 -8.86 -8.73 1.08
CA GLU A 190 -10.26 -9.17 0.91
C GLU A 190 -10.41 -10.15 -0.27
N VAL A 191 -9.60 -10.04 -1.33
CA VAL A 191 -9.54 -11.04 -2.41
C VAL A 191 -8.97 -12.35 -1.87
N LEU A 192 -7.88 -12.30 -1.10
CA LEU A 192 -7.28 -13.48 -0.48
C LEU A 192 -8.26 -14.19 0.47
N LYS A 193 -9.05 -13.43 1.26
CA LYS A 193 -10.06 -13.96 2.18
C LYS A 193 -11.15 -14.77 1.49
N LYS A 194 -11.48 -14.46 0.24
CA LYS A 194 -12.54 -15.12 -0.54
C LYS A 194 -12.09 -16.41 -1.22
N ARG A 195 -10.82 -16.72 -1.20
CA ARG A 195 -10.21 -17.93 -1.77
C ARG A 195 -9.95 -19.00 -0.69
#